data_51b62e1a19a6779b752776998f004716
#
_entry.id   51b62e1a19a6779b752776998f004716
#
_cell.length_a   1.000
_cell.length_b   1.000
_cell.length_c   1.000
_cell.angle_alpha   90.00
_cell.angle_beta   90.00
_cell.angle_gamma   90.00
#
_symmetry.space_group_name_H-M   'P 1'
#
loop_
_entity.id
_entity.type
_entity.pdbx_description
1 polymer ?
#
loop_
_entity_poly.entity_id
_entity_poly.type
_entity_poly.pdbx_seq_one_letter_code
_entity_poly.pdbx_strand_id
1 'polypeptide(L)'
;MLRGKAAHGRRWRQVLRRLAFVLALAVVAAPARAQEPVRIGMGFGLAFLPIFLCEDLKLIEKHGKDAHLNLKATYQRFLGAGPLQDALASGAIDVAPFGVAPLLAAWEKGKGSPRQILAVAGMSTLPLTLLTNRAGVRTLADFRPTDRIAVPTASSPQAYLLRMQSEKIFGQYDRLQGQIVTLAHPDAVAALVAAAGPTTGYFASAPYTQVALEDGRIHKVLTSADILGGKASFLVLGATRRYVTAQPKATEAIAKAMDEAASIIHDDPRRAAQIYLTHEPSRTLDAAAVESILKEIKDEFGSAVHGVEAFAAFMGRHGELKSPPQSWKDIVAPALASSPST
;
A
#
# COMPACT_ATOMS: atom_id res chain seq x y z
N MET A 1 43.36 71.80 -31.20
CA MET A 1 43.48 70.32 -30.93
C MET A 1 42.92 69.92 -29.55
N LEU A 2 41.58 69.85 -29.31
CA LEU A 2 40.98 69.45 -28.06
C LEU A 2 39.53 68.93 -28.26
N ARG A 3 39.25 68.00 -29.18
CA ARG A 3 37.91 67.45 -29.39
C ARG A 3 37.85 65.91 -29.43
N GLY A 4 38.92 65.17 -29.09
CA GLY A 4 38.97 63.69 -29.23
C GLY A 4 38.81 62.85 -27.97
N LYS A 5 38.85 63.41 -26.74
CA LYS A 5 38.89 62.60 -25.49
C LYS A 5 37.51 62.33 -24.86
N ALA A 6 36.43 63.04 -25.25
CA ALA A 6 35.13 62.90 -24.63
C ALA A 6 34.27 61.71 -25.17
N ALA A 7 34.59 61.18 -26.36
CA ALA A 7 33.78 60.13 -27.02
C ALA A 7 34.15 58.73 -26.53
N HIS A 8 35.39 58.48 -26.08
CA HIS A 8 35.84 57.14 -25.60
C HIS A 8 35.25 56.81 -24.24
N GLY A 9 35.11 57.74 -23.31
CA GLY A 9 34.59 57.51 -21.98
C GLY A 9 33.10 57.11 -21.94
N ARG A 10 32.29 57.59 -22.92
CA ARG A 10 30.86 57.21 -23.00
C ARG A 10 30.64 55.77 -23.52
N ARG A 11 31.44 55.32 -24.48
CA ARG A 11 31.35 53.95 -25.03
C ARG A 11 31.74 52.89 -23.97
N TRP A 12 32.80 53.13 -23.18
CA TRP A 12 33.23 52.25 -22.11
C TRP A 12 32.19 52.14 -20.98
N ARG A 13 31.54 53.22 -20.60
CA ARG A 13 30.45 53.19 -19.60
C ARG A 13 29.22 52.47 -20.09
N GLN A 14 28.91 52.53 -21.39
CA GLN A 14 27.81 51.76 -21.97
C GLN A 14 28.13 50.26 -22.06
N VAL A 15 29.36 49.89 -22.37
CA VAL A 15 29.82 48.47 -22.39
C VAL A 15 29.83 47.92 -20.98
N LEU A 16 30.31 48.63 -19.97
CA LEU A 16 30.30 48.25 -18.58
C LEU A 16 28.85 48.10 -18.02
N ARG A 17 27.93 49.01 -18.38
CA ARG A 17 26.51 48.88 -18.02
C ARG A 17 25.84 47.70 -18.69
N ARG A 18 26.16 47.38 -19.93
CA ARG A 18 25.63 46.19 -20.63
C ARG A 18 26.19 44.89 -20.04
N LEU A 19 27.47 44.87 -19.70
CA LEU A 19 28.11 43.73 -19.00
C LEU A 19 27.52 43.54 -17.59
N ALA A 20 27.30 44.63 -16.85
CA ALA A 20 26.67 44.57 -15.51
C ALA A 20 25.22 44.09 -15.60
N PHE A 21 24.46 44.47 -16.66
CA PHE A 21 23.09 44.04 -16.88
C PHE A 21 23.02 42.57 -17.29
N VAL A 22 23.96 42.07 -18.10
CA VAL A 22 24.07 40.62 -18.46
C VAL A 22 24.51 39.78 -17.27
N LEU A 23 25.44 40.30 -16.43
CA LEU A 23 25.83 39.63 -15.19
C LEU A 23 24.66 39.60 -14.17
N ALA A 24 23.86 40.64 -14.07
CA ALA A 24 22.69 40.70 -13.20
C ALA A 24 21.57 39.76 -13.64
N LEU A 25 21.40 39.54 -14.95
CA LEU A 25 20.44 38.53 -15.46
C LEU A 25 20.93 37.07 -15.23
N ALA A 26 22.25 36.85 -15.21
CA ALA A 26 22.81 35.50 -14.96
C ALA A 26 22.68 35.03 -13.49
N VAL A 27 22.52 35.95 -12.53
CA VAL A 27 22.43 35.63 -11.10
C VAL A 27 21.01 35.23 -10.66
N VAL A 28 19.97 35.44 -11.50
CA VAL A 28 18.56 35.14 -11.11
C VAL A 28 18.06 33.82 -11.66
N ALA A 29 18.82 33.09 -12.46
CA ALA A 29 18.50 31.75 -12.85
C ALA A 29 19.00 30.76 -11.76
N ALA A 30 18.40 30.80 -10.57
CA ALA A 30 18.44 29.62 -9.70
C ALA A 30 17.91 28.44 -10.55
N PRO A 31 18.65 27.33 -10.72
CA PRO A 31 18.15 26.23 -11.50
C PRO A 31 16.84 25.79 -10.87
N ALA A 32 15.74 26.02 -11.59
CA ALA A 32 14.47 25.40 -11.22
C ALA A 32 14.76 23.91 -11.12
N ARG A 33 14.82 23.39 -9.89
CA ARG A 33 15.12 21.97 -9.65
C ARG A 33 14.06 21.18 -10.42
N ALA A 34 14.51 20.38 -11.37
CA ALA A 34 13.60 19.56 -12.17
C ALA A 34 12.66 18.78 -11.23
N GLN A 35 11.39 18.73 -11.59
CA GLN A 35 10.38 18.03 -10.81
C GLN A 35 10.66 16.52 -10.89
N GLU A 36 10.80 15.87 -9.74
CA GLU A 36 11.08 14.45 -9.64
C GLU A 36 9.74 13.70 -9.49
N PRO A 37 9.29 12.94 -10.50
CA PRO A 37 8.02 12.24 -10.43
C PRO A 37 8.09 11.05 -9.48
N VAL A 38 7.02 10.84 -8.71
CA VAL A 38 6.77 9.64 -7.90
C VAL A 38 5.41 9.09 -8.32
N ARG A 39 5.39 7.97 -9.04
CA ARG A 39 4.17 7.36 -9.57
C ARG A 39 3.74 6.22 -8.67
N ILE A 40 2.54 6.32 -8.10
CA ILE A 40 2.04 5.42 -7.06
C ILE A 40 0.81 4.70 -7.57
N GLY A 41 0.83 3.37 -7.47
CA GLY A 41 -0.36 2.56 -7.67
C GLY A 41 -1.23 2.50 -6.42
N MET A 42 -2.53 2.41 -6.58
CA MET A 42 -3.48 2.23 -5.48
C MET A 42 -4.64 1.31 -5.90
N GLY A 43 -5.38 0.79 -4.91
CA GLY A 43 -6.56 -0.04 -5.10
C GLY A 43 -7.77 0.54 -4.39
N PHE A 44 -8.56 -0.33 -3.75
CA PHE A 44 -9.84 -0.02 -3.12
C PHE A 44 -9.89 -0.51 -1.67
N GLY A 45 -10.70 0.15 -0.84
CA GLY A 45 -10.96 -0.19 0.55
C GLY A 45 -10.15 0.63 1.54
N LEU A 46 -10.51 0.54 2.82
CA LEU A 46 -9.89 1.34 3.89
C LEU A 46 -8.39 1.09 4.05
N ALA A 47 -7.88 -0.07 3.62
CA ALA A 47 -6.44 -0.34 3.65
C ALA A 47 -5.61 0.62 2.77
N PHE A 48 -6.23 1.29 1.79
CA PHE A 48 -5.59 2.27 0.91
C PHE A 48 -5.73 3.71 1.40
N LEU A 49 -6.44 3.94 2.49
CA LEU A 49 -6.67 5.28 3.04
C LEU A 49 -5.39 6.09 3.27
N PRO A 50 -4.25 5.52 3.73
CA PRO A 50 -3.01 6.28 3.82
C PRO A 50 -2.55 6.88 2.48
N ILE A 51 -2.76 6.16 1.36
CA ILE A 51 -2.43 6.68 0.02
C ILE A 51 -3.39 7.80 -0.38
N PHE A 52 -4.69 7.69 -0.08
CA PHE A 52 -5.68 8.73 -0.37
C PHE A 52 -5.36 10.02 0.39
N LEU A 53 -4.95 9.90 1.67
CA LEU A 53 -4.47 11.04 2.45
C LEU A 53 -3.22 11.66 1.85
N CYS A 54 -2.27 10.86 1.38
CA CYS A 54 -1.09 11.36 0.70
C CYS A 54 -1.44 12.12 -0.58
N GLU A 55 -2.43 11.68 -1.34
CA GLU A 55 -2.90 12.35 -2.55
C GLU A 55 -3.55 13.69 -2.23
N ASP A 56 -4.55 13.71 -1.34
CA ASP A 56 -5.33 14.93 -1.05
C ASP A 56 -4.51 15.99 -0.30
N LEU A 57 -3.68 15.56 0.64
CA LEU A 57 -2.93 16.46 1.51
C LEU A 57 -1.50 16.72 1.02
N LYS A 58 -1.11 16.14 -0.13
CA LYS A 58 0.22 16.30 -0.74
C LYS A 58 1.36 15.93 0.24
N LEU A 59 1.18 14.85 1.01
CA LEU A 59 2.12 14.50 2.08
C LEU A 59 3.50 14.11 1.52
N ILE A 60 3.55 13.42 0.37
CA ILE A 60 4.82 13.04 -0.27
C ILE A 60 5.59 14.27 -0.74
N GLU A 61 4.91 15.24 -1.35
CA GLU A 61 5.50 16.52 -1.74
C GLU A 61 5.98 17.33 -0.54
N LYS A 62 5.21 17.31 0.58
CA LYS A 62 5.57 17.96 1.83
C LYS A 62 6.88 17.39 2.36
N HIS A 63 6.97 16.09 2.59
CA HIS A 63 8.19 15.43 3.08
C HIS A 63 9.35 15.48 2.07
N GLY A 64 9.04 15.54 0.77
CA GLY A 64 10.02 15.82 -0.26
C GLY A 64 10.68 17.18 -0.07
N LYS A 65 9.90 18.24 0.18
CA LYS A 65 10.43 19.59 0.45
C LYS A 65 11.32 19.62 1.69
N ASP A 66 10.93 18.91 2.76
CA ASP A 66 11.72 18.79 3.98
C ASP A 66 13.08 18.11 3.71
N ALA A 67 13.13 17.19 2.74
CA ALA A 67 14.35 16.54 2.25
C ALA A 67 15.10 17.34 1.16
N HIS A 68 14.65 18.58 0.87
CA HIS A 68 15.16 19.42 -0.21
C HIS A 68 15.00 18.83 -1.61
N LEU A 69 13.93 18.04 -1.83
CA LEU A 69 13.53 17.50 -3.13
C LEU A 69 12.32 18.27 -3.70
N ASN A 70 12.20 18.28 -5.02
CA ASN A 70 11.01 18.80 -5.71
C ASN A 70 10.17 17.62 -6.23
N LEU A 71 9.58 16.84 -5.31
CA LEU A 71 8.77 15.68 -5.66
C LEU A 71 7.41 16.12 -6.24
N LYS A 72 6.91 15.31 -7.18
CA LYS A 72 5.54 15.36 -7.67
C LYS A 72 4.95 13.97 -7.68
N ALA A 73 4.09 13.69 -6.73
CA ALA A 73 3.37 12.43 -6.68
C ALA A 73 2.21 12.42 -7.69
N THR A 74 2.01 11.28 -8.34
CA THR A 74 0.85 10.99 -9.19
C THR A 74 0.32 9.62 -8.81
N TYR A 75 -0.99 9.45 -8.85
CA TYR A 75 -1.67 8.28 -8.35
C TYR A 75 -2.49 7.62 -9.45
N GLN A 76 -2.37 6.31 -9.57
CA GLN A 76 -3.12 5.52 -10.54
C GLN A 76 -3.83 4.37 -9.85
N ARG A 77 -5.14 4.26 -10.09
CA ARG A 77 -5.98 3.21 -9.51
C ARG A 77 -6.02 1.97 -10.40
N PHE A 78 -5.94 0.80 -9.77
CA PHE A 78 -5.97 -0.50 -10.43
C PHE A 78 -7.08 -1.38 -9.85
N LEU A 79 -7.73 -2.15 -10.70
CA LEU A 79 -8.82 -3.07 -10.33
C LEU A 79 -8.35 -4.39 -9.71
N GLY A 80 -7.05 -4.54 -9.43
CA GLY A 80 -6.53 -5.75 -8.81
C GLY A 80 -5.00 -5.80 -8.78
N ALA A 81 -4.47 -6.79 -8.07
CA ALA A 81 -3.04 -6.93 -7.84
C ALA A 81 -2.25 -7.24 -9.12
N GLY A 82 -2.80 -7.99 -10.09
CA GLY A 82 -2.11 -8.34 -11.33
C GLY A 82 -1.72 -7.11 -12.15
N PRO A 83 -2.69 -6.30 -12.64
CA PRO A 83 -2.40 -5.07 -13.38
C PRO A 83 -1.49 -4.10 -12.64
N LEU A 84 -1.59 -4.02 -11.31
CA LEU A 84 -0.74 -3.18 -10.48
C LEU A 84 0.71 -3.67 -10.46
N GLN A 85 0.93 -4.99 -10.34
CA GLN A 85 2.27 -5.58 -10.39
C GLN A 85 2.90 -5.46 -11.80
N ASP A 86 2.11 -5.60 -12.86
CA ASP A 86 2.57 -5.40 -14.24
C ASP A 86 2.99 -3.94 -14.48
N ALA A 87 2.24 -2.98 -13.95
CA ALA A 87 2.58 -1.56 -14.04
C ALA A 87 3.90 -1.24 -13.30
N LEU A 88 4.13 -1.84 -12.13
CA LEU A 88 5.41 -1.69 -11.42
C LEU A 88 6.56 -2.37 -12.18
N ALA A 89 6.34 -3.57 -12.70
CA ALA A 89 7.36 -4.33 -13.42
C ALA A 89 7.79 -3.64 -14.74
N SER A 90 6.84 -3.00 -15.43
CA SER A 90 7.10 -2.21 -16.65
C SER A 90 7.70 -0.83 -16.35
N GLY A 91 7.64 -0.37 -15.10
CA GLY A 91 8.05 0.98 -14.70
C GLY A 91 7.03 2.06 -15.07
N ALA A 92 5.76 1.70 -15.31
CA ALA A 92 4.66 2.65 -15.44
C ALA A 92 4.36 3.35 -14.12
N ILE A 93 4.54 2.64 -12.99
CA ILE A 93 4.54 3.20 -11.63
C ILE A 93 5.86 2.88 -10.93
N ASP A 94 6.19 3.63 -9.89
CA ASP A 94 7.43 3.51 -9.12
C ASP A 94 7.23 2.76 -7.80
N VAL A 95 6.03 2.90 -7.23
CA VAL A 95 5.65 2.32 -5.93
C VAL A 95 4.27 1.67 -6.03
N ALA A 96 4.12 0.50 -5.45
CA ALA A 96 2.88 -0.26 -5.45
C ALA A 96 2.59 -0.89 -4.09
N PRO A 97 1.33 -0.96 -3.65
CA PRO A 97 0.93 -1.74 -2.49
C PRO A 97 0.94 -3.25 -2.78
N PHE A 98 1.39 -4.00 -1.77
CA PHE A 98 1.45 -5.47 -1.77
C PHE A 98 0.90 -6.01 -0.46
N GLY A 99 0.25 -7.16 -0.50
CA GLY A 99 0.17 -8.02 0.67
C GLY A 99 1.54 -8.67 0.94
N VAL A 100 1.79 -9.15 2.18
CA VAL A 100 3.09 -9.70 2.55
C VAL A 100 3.48 -10.90 1.67
N ALA A 101 2.59 -11.86 1.43
CA ALA A 101 2.91 -13.03 0.61
C ALA A 101 3.22 -12.67 -0.87
N PRO A 102 2.40 -11.85 -1.56
CA PRO A 102 2.77 -11.34 -2.89
C PRO A 102 4.09 -10.54 -2.92
N LEU A 103 4.39 -9.77 -1.86
CA LEU A 103 5.67 -9.06 -1.76
C LEU A 103 6.83 -10.06 -1.71
N LEU A 104 6.75 -11.08 -0.86
CA LEU A 104 7.76 -12.13 -0.72
C LEU A 104 8.00 -12.87 -2.05
N ALA A 105 6.93 -13.20 -2.77
CA ALA A 105 7.03 -13.82 -4.08
C ALA A 105 7.75 -12.90 -5.10
N ALA A 106 7.42 -11.60 -5.11
CA ALA A 106 8.07 -10.63 -5.99
C ALA A 106 9.53 -10.37 -5.58
N TRP A 107 9.82 -10.33 -4.27
CA TRP A 107 11.17 -10.21 -3.72
C TRP A 107 12.07 -11.40 -4.14
N GLU A 108 11.59 -12.63 -3.99
CA GLU A 108 12.31 -13.84 -4.39
C GLU A 108 12.55 -13.86 -5.90
N LYS A 109 11.51 -13.60 -6.70
CA LYS A 109 11.60 -13.58 -8.17
C LYS A 109 12.66 -12.60 -8.68
N GLY A 110 12.80 -11.47 -7.99
CA GLY A 110 13.76 -10.42 -8.36
C GLY A 110 15.10 -10.52 -7.66
N LYS A 111 15.35 -11.52 -6.81
CA LYS A 111 16.49 -11.61 -5.91
C LYS A 111 17.82 -11.39 -6.63
N GLY A 112 18.66 -10.52 -6.06
CA GLY A 112 19.97 -10.18 -6.61
C GLY A 112 19.95 -9.31 -7.86
N SER A 113 18.79 -8.84 -8.31
CA SER A 113 18.66 -7.97 -9.49
C SER A 113 18.13 -6.58 -9.16
N PRO A 114 18.29 -5.59 -10.06
CA PRO A 114 17.67 -4.27 -9.91
C PRO A 114 16.12 -4.28 -9.87
N ARG A 115 15.51 -5.40 -10.30
CA ARG A 115 14.04 -5.59 -10.30
C ARG A 115 13.51 -6.16 -9.00
N GLN A 116 14.37 -6.55 -8.05
CA GLN A 116 13.93 -7.04 -6.75
C GLN A 116 13.04 -6.02 -6.06
N ILE A 117 11.88 -6.47 -5.59
CA ILE A 117 10.97 -5.59 -4.86
C ILE A 117 11.39 -5.55 -3.39
N LEU A 118 11.47 -4.34 -2.84
CA LEU A 118 11.74 -4.08 -1.43
C LEU A 118 10.56 -3.31 -0.85
N ALA A 119 10.17 -3.61 0.38
CA ALA A 119 9.21 -2.82 1.13
C ALA A 119 9.82 -1.45 1.46
N VAL A 120 9.09 -0.37 1.20
CA VAL A 120 9.50 1.01 1.47
C VAL A 120 8.73 1.63 2.62
N ALA A 121 7.54 1.12 2.93
CA ALA A 121 6.75 1.46 4.12
C ALA A 121 5.68 0.39 4.35
N GLY A 122 5.29 0.15 5.62
CA GLY A 122 4.00 -0.44 5.93
C GLY A 122 2.86 0.50 5.55
N MET A 123 1.64 0.00 5.52
CA MET A 123 0.42 0.78 5.33
C MET A 123 -0.61 0.46 6.40
N SER A 124 -0.86 -0.83 6.63
CA SER A 124 -1.85 -1.27 7.60
C SER A 124 -1.63 -2.71 8.05
N THR A 125 -2.06 -2.98 9.28
CA THR A 125 -2.21 -4.30 9.87
C THR A 125 -3.68 -4.69 10.03
N LEU A 126 -4.57 -4.08 9.23
CA LEU A 126 -6.01 -4.30 9.30
C LEU A 126 -6.35 -5.80 9.35
N PRO A 127 -7.16 -6.24 10.31
CA PRO A 127 -7.51 -7.64 10.41
C PRO A 127 -8.32 -8.08 9.19
N LEU A 128 -7.90 -9.20 8.60
CA LEU A 128 -8.68 -9.92 7.61
C LEU A 128 -9.57 -10.92 8.36
N THR A 129 -10.84 -10.99 7.99
CA THR A 129 -11.83 -11.77 8.74
C THR A 129 -12.56 -12.75 7.83
N LEU A 130 -12.54 -14.02 8.17
CA LEU A 130 -13.39 -15.01 7.52
C LEU A 130 -14.81 -14.89 8.08
N LEU A 131 -15.75 -14.58 7.20
CA LEU A 131 -17.18 -14.45 7.47
C LEU A 131 -17.95 -15.62 6.88
N THR A 132 -19.11 -15.94 7.46
CA THR A 132 -20.03 -16.94 6.91
C THR A 132 -21.49 -16.55 7.19
N ASN A 133 -22.39 -16.92 6.28
CA ASN A 133 -23.85 -16.84 6.45
C ASN A 133 -24.47 -18.15 6.96
N ARG A 134 -23.65 -19.15 7.29
CA ARG A 134 -24.12 -20.45 7.76
C ARG A 134 -24.03 -20.55 9.28
N ALA A 135 -25.17 -20.57 9.94
CA ALA A 135 -25.28 -20.57 11.40
C ALA A 135 -24.48 -21.70 12.09
N GLY A 136 -24.26 -22.85 11.44
CA GLY A 136 -23.53 -23.98 12.03
C GLY A 136 -22.01 -23.95 11.81
N VAL A 137 -21.46 -22.98 11.07
CA VAL A 137 -20.01 -22.90 10.82
C VAL A 137 -19.35 -22.08 11.92
N ARG A 138 -18.44 -22.68 12.67
CA ARG A 138 -17.65 -22.04 13.74
C ARG A 138 -16.15 -22.09 13.46
N THR A 139 -15.72 -23.05 12.66
CA THR A 139 -14.33 -23.27 12.26
C THR A 139 -14.24 -23.51 10.77
N LEU A 140 -13.03 -23.52 10.23
CA LEU A 140 -12.80 -23.83 8.83
C LEU A 140 -13.22 -25.28 8.48
N ALA A 141 -13.19 -26.19 9.46
CA ALA A 141 -13.59 -27.60 9.29
C ALA A 141 -15.10 -27.78 9.07
N ASP A 142 -15.93 -26.83 9.45
CA ASP A 142 -17.38 -26.91 9.34
C ASP A 142 -17.89 -26.56 7.94
N PHE A 143 -17.03 -26.04 7.06
CA PHE A 143 -17.40 -25.79 5.65
C PHE A 143 -17.54 -27.11 4.89
N ARG A 144 -18.68 -27.30 4.23
CA ARG A 144 -18.96 -28.48 3.42
C ARG A 144 -18.19 -28.42 2.09
N PRO A 145 -17.93 -29.55 1.42
CA PRO A 145 -17.27 -29.56 0.11
C PRO A 145 -17.97 -28.73 -0.97
N THR A 146 -19.29 -28.54 -0.82
CA THR A 146 -20.12 -27.72 -1.74
C THR A 146 -20.04 -26.22 -1.45
N ASP A 147 -19.59 -25.83 -0.26
CA ASP A 147 -19.47 -24.43 0.11
C ASP A 147 -18.34 -23.74 -0.70
N ARG A 148 -18.50 -22.46 -0.95
CA ARG A 148 -17.49 -21.65 -1.61
C ARG A 148 -17.10 -20.48 -0.71
N ILE A 149 -15.79 -20.24 -0.62
CA ILE A 149 -15.19 -19.17 0.17
C ILE A 149 -14.62 -18.16 -0.79
N ALA A 150 -15.19 -16.97 -0.81
CA ALA A 150 -14.75 -15.89 -1.68
C ALA A 150 -13.47 -15.22 -1.13
N VAL A 151 -12.52 -14.99 -2.03
CA VAL A 151 -11.30 -14.19 -1.82
C VAL A 151 -11.09 -13.26 -3.00
N PRO A 152 -10.36 -12.13 -2.85
CA PRO A 152 -10.16 -11.17 -3.96
C PRO A 152 -9.42 -11.78 -5.15
N THR A 153 -8.36 -12.53 -4.90
CA THR A 153 -7.57 -13.25 -5.91
C THR A 153 -6.93 -14.50 -5.31
N ALA A 154 -6.54 -15.44 -6.14
CA ALA A 154 -5.84 -16.66 -5.69
C ALA A 154 -4.46 -16.38 -5.05
N SER A 155 -3.85 -15.24 -5.34
CA SER A 155 -2.58 -14.78 -4.74
C SER A 155 -2.77 -13.73 -3.64
N SER A 156 -4.01 -13.46 -3.19
CA SER A 156 -4.28 -12.49 -2.14
C SER A 156 -3.81 -12.98 -0.77
N PRO A 157 -3.53 -12.09 0.18
CA PRO A 157 -3.26 -12.48 1.57
C PRO A 157 -4.34 -13.39 2.14
N GLN A 158 -5.61 -13.15 1.80
CA GLN A 158 -6.75 -13.96 2.22
C GLN A 158 -6.63 -15.42 1.75
N ALA A 159 -6.23 -15.64 0.50
CA ALA A 159 -6.02 -16.99 -0.04
C ALA A 159 -4.85 -17.70 0.68
N TYR A 160 -3.76 -16.99 0.97
CA TYR A 160 -2.65 -17.53 1.75
C TYR A 160 -3.07 -17.89 3.18
N LEU A 161 -3.83 -17.02 3.84
CA LEU A 161 -4.35 -17.30 5.19
C LEU A 161 -5.26 -18.53 5.21
N LEU A 162 -6.12 -18.71 4.20
CA LEU A 162 -6.92 -19.95 4.07
C LEU A 162 -6.04 -21.20 3.92
N ARG A 163 -4.99 -21.11 3.10
CA ARG A 163 -4.03 -22.22 2.90
C ARG A 163 -3.27 -22.54 4.19
N MET A 164 -2.80 -21.52 4.92
CA MET A 164 -2.11 -21.68 6.21
C MET A 164 -3.03 -22.32 7.26
N GLN A 165 -4.29 -21.85 7.35
CA GLN A 165 -5.26 -22.43 8.27
C GLN A 165 -5.69 -23.84 7.86
N SER A 166 -5.77 -24.11 6.55
CA SER A 166 -6.03 -25.45 6.01
C SER A 166 -4.93 -26.43 6.42
N GLU A 167 -3.66 -26.04 6.29
CA GLU A 167 -2.52 -26.84 6.76
C GLU A 167 -2.63 -27.14 8.26
N LYS A 168 -2.94 -26.11 9.07
CA LYS A 168 -3.05 -26.23 10.53
C LYS A 168 -4.16 -27.18 10.97
N ILE A 169 -5.30 -27.18 10.28
CA ILE A 169 -6.47 -27.98 10.66
C ILE A 169 -6.45 -29.37 10.03
N PHE A 170 -6.08 -29.46 8.74
CA PHE A 170 -6.21 -30.72 7.97
C PHE A 170 -4.87 -31.37 7.67
N GLY A 171 -3.73 -30.77 8.01
CA GLY A 171 -2.41 -31.23 7.59
C GLY A 171 -2.13 -31.05 6.09
N GLN A 172 -3.04 -30.42 5.33
CA GLN A 172 -2.99 -30.20 3.89
C GLN A 172 -3.33 -28.74 3.56
N TYR A 173 -2.37 -28.00 3.02
CA TYR A 173 -2.55 -26.57 2.74
C TYR A 173 -3.52 -26.30 1.58
N ASP A 174 -3.65 -27.23 0.65
CA ASP A 174 -4.47 -27.12 -0.55
C ASP A 174 -5.84 -27.81 -0.43
N ARG A 175 -6.19 -28.35 0.74
CA ARG A 175 -7.44 -29.06 1.01
C ARG A 175 -8.68 -28.30 0.57
N LEU A 176 -8.66 -26.98 0.70
CA LEU A 176 -9.77 -26.09 0.37
C LEU A 176 -9.66 -25.45 -1.03
N GLN A 177 -8.65 -25.83 -1.84
CA GLN A 177 -8.40 -25.19 -3.14
C GLN A 177 -9.64 -25.24 -4.06
N GLY A 178 -10.38 -26.34 -4.09
CA GLY A 178 -11.62 -26.47 -4.87
C GLY A 178 -12.82 -25.67 -4.33
N GLN A 179 -12.71 -25.12 -3.11
CA GLN A 179 -13.75 -24.33 -2.47
C GLN A 179 -13.49 -22.81 -2.59
N ILE A 180 -12.29 -22.41 -2.98
CA ILE A 180 -11.92 -21.00 -3.16
C ILE A 180 -12.52 -20.47 -4.47
N VAL A 181 -13.22 -19.33 -4.40
CA VAL A 181 -13.71 -18.58 -5.57
C VAL A 181 -13.17 -17.16 -5.52
N THR A 182 -12.86 -16.61 -6.68
CA THR A 182 -12.37 -15.23 -6.81
C THR A 182 -13.53 -14.30 -7.07
N LEU A 183 -13.79 -13.37 -6.15
CA LEU A 183 -14.79 -12.31 -6.27
C LEU A 183 -14.20 -11.00 -5.76
N ALA A 184 -14.50 -9.89 -6.43
CA ALA A 184 -14.22 -8.56 -5.90
C ALA A 184 -14.99 -8.35 -4.58
N HIS A 185 -14.46 -7.52 -3.69
CA HIS A 185 -15.05 -7.32 -2.35
C HIS A 185 -16.54 -6.97 -2.38
N PRO A 186 -17.03 -6.02 -3.21
CA PRO A 186 -18.47 -5.71 -3.29
C PRO A 186 -19.32 -6.92 -3.72
N ASP A 187 -18.83 -7.68 -4.71
CA ASP A 187 -19.53 -8.85 -5.23
C ASP A 187 -19.56 -9.98 -4.21
N ALA A 188 -18.47 -10.16 -3.46
CA ALA A 188 -18.38 -11.15 -2.39
C ALA A 188 -19.37 -10.85 -1.25
N VAL A 189 -19.50 -9.58 -0.84
CA VAL A 189 -20.52 -9.16 0.14
C VAL A 189 -21.91 -9.43 -0.40
N ALA A 190 -22.20 -9.01 -1.64
CA ALA A 190 -23.51 -9.22 -2.25
C ALA A 190 -23.89 -10.70 -2.34
N ALA A 191 -22.94 -11.57 -2.75
CA ALA A 191 -23.16 -13.00 -2.82
C ALA A 191 -23.39 -13.64 -1.44
N LEU A 192 -22.67 -13.19 -0.41
CA LEU A 192 -22.82 -13.69 0.96
C LEU A 192 -24.17 -13.28 1.58
N VAL A 193 -24.57 -12.02 1.40
CA VAL A 193 -25.85 -11.47 1.88
C VAL A 193 -27.05 -12.09 1.16
N ALA A 194 -26.96 -12.25 -0.15
CA ALA A 194 -28.03 -12.85 -0.94
C ALA A 194 -28.34 -14.29 -0.54
N ALA A 195 -27.35 -15.02 -0.02
CA ALA A 195 -27.49 -16.43 0.45
C ALA A 195 -28.14 -17.39 -0.58
N ALA A 196 -28.13 -17.00 -1.86
CA ALA A 196 -28.84 -17.69 -2.95
C ALA A 196 -27.94 -18.63 -3.77
N GLY A 197 -26.67 -18.76 -3.41
CA GLY A 197 -25.67 -19.51 -4.16
C GLY A 197 -24.72 -20.31 -3.28
N PRO A 198 -23.71 -20.94 -3.87
CA PRO A 198 -22.74 -21.73 -3.15
C PRO A 198 -21.75 -20.91 -2.29
N THR A 199 -21.67 -19.58 -2.50
CA THR A 199 -20.78 -18.69 -1.73
C THR A 199 -21.36 -18.49 -0.34
N THR A 200 -20.82 -19.23 0.61
CA THR A 200 -21.24 -19.25 2.02
C THR A 200 -20.17 -18.73 2.96
N GLY A 201 -18.97 -18.50 2.44
CA GLY A 201 -17.83 -17.91 3.14
C GLY A 201 -17.24 -16.74 2.34
N TYR A 202 -16.68 -15.77 3.07
CA TYR A 202 -15.96 -14.66 2.48
C TYR A 202 -14.84 -14.19 3.40
N PHE A 203 -13.63 -14.12 2.89
CA PHE A 203 -12.50 -13.57 3.63
C PHE A 203 -12.40 -12.07 3.36
N ALA A 204 -12.95 -11.32 4.28
CA ALA A 204 -13.21 -9.88 4.18
C ALA A 204 -12.07 -9.01 4.71
N SER A 205 -12.07 -7.76 4.30
CA SER A 205 -11.32 -6.65 4.90
C SER A 205 -12.25 -5.46 5.14
N ALA A 206 -11.85 -4.52 6.02
CA ALA A 206 -12.61 -3.29 6.22
C ALA A 206 -12.64 -2.42 4.93
N PRO A 207 -13.77 -1.76 4.61
CA PRO A 207 -15.01 -1.69 5.38
C PRO A 207 -15.99 -2.85 5.12
N TYR A 208 -15.67 -3.75 4.18
CA TYR A 208 -16.59 -4.82 3.72
C TYR A 208 -16.91 -5.83 4.82
N THR A 209 -16.02 -6.00 5.81
CA THR A 209 -16.28 -6.78 7.02
C THR A 209 -17.47 -6.20 7.78
N GLN A 210 -17.47 -4.90 8.02
CA GLN A 210 -18.52 -4.22 8.76
C GLN A 210 -19.85 -4.22 7.99
N VAL A 211 -19.79 -3.88 6.68
CA VAL A 211 -20.97 -3.93 5.81
C VAL A 211 -21.64 -5.31 5.80
N ALA A 212 -20.83 -6.38 5.70
CA ALA A 212 -21.39 -7.74 5.70
C ALA A 212 -22.03 -8.09 7.06
N LEU A 213 -21.45 -7.64 8.18
CA LEU A 213 -21.94 -7.92 9.53
C LEU A 213 -23.20 -7.13 9.91
N GLU A 214 -23.65 -6.15 9.12
CA GLU A 214 -24.96 -5.52 9.28
C GLU A 214 -26.11 -6.54 9.06
N ASP A 215 -25.88 -7.56 8.26
CA ASP A 215 -26.80 -8.70 8.14
C ASP A 215 -26.60 -9.66 9.33
N GLY A 216 -27.54 -9.66 10.26
CA GLY A 216 -27.48 -10.49 11.48
C GLY A 216 -27.38 -12.00 11.24
N ARG A 217 -27.52 -12.48 10.01
CA ARG A 217 -27.27 -13.90 9.63
C ARG A 217 -25.78 -14.19 9.44
N ILE A 218 -24.96 -13.15 9.22
CA ILE A 218 -23.55 -13.27 8.95
C ILE A 218 -22.76 -13.13 10.26
N HIS A 219 -21.76 -13.97 10.46
CA HIS A 219 -20.90 -13.92 11.63
C HIS A 219 -19.44 -14.22 11.29
N LYS A 220 -18.56 -13.82 12.20
CA LYS A 220 -17.11 -14.07 12.13
C LYS A 220 -16.80 -15.51 12.47
N VAL A 221 -15.94 -16.16 11.70
CA VAL A 221 -15.39 -17.49 11.95
C VAL A 221 -14.01 -17.39 12.59
N LEU A 222 -13.13 -16.60 11.99
CA LEU A 222 -11.76 -16.36 12.49
C LEU A 222 -11.16 -15.12 11.83
N THR A 223 -10.04 -14.65 12.37
CA THR A 223 -9.28 -13.52 11.85
C THR A 223 -7.88 -13.92 11.40
N SER A 224 -7.20 -13.01 10.69
CA SER A 224 -5.77 -13.19 10.37
C SER A 224 -4.91 -13.36 11.61
N ALA A 225 -5.22 -12.69 12.72
CA ALA A 225 -4.49 -12.81 13.98
C ALA A 225 -4.62 -14.21 14.59
N ASP A 226 -5.80 -14.86 14.50
CA ASP A 226 -6.02 -16.22 14.98
C ASP A 226 -5.17 -17.25 14.20
N ILE A 227 -4.92 -16.97 12.92
CA ILE A 227 -4.10 -17.83 12.04
C ILE A 227 -2.62 -17.63 12.33
N LEU A 228 -2.18 -16.36 12.40
CA LEU A 228 -0.77 -15.99 12.46
C LEU A 228 -0.22 -15.90 13.88
N GLY A 229 -1.10 -15.89 14.90
CA GLY A 229 -0.70 -15.76 16.31
C GLY A 229 -0.37 -14.31 16.71
N GLY A 230 -0.74 -13.32 15.90
CA GLY A 230 -0.46 -11.91 16.18
C GLY A 230 -0.75 -10.98 15.01
N LYS A 231 -0.33 -9.71 15.14
CA LYS A 231 -0.45 -8.72 14.08
C LYS A 231 0.42 -9.07 12.88
N ALA A 232 -0.10 -8.83 11.69
CA ALA A 232 0.65 -8.93 10.44
C ALA A 232 0.21 -7.82 9.50
N SER A 233 1.14 -7.30 8.70
CA SER A 233 0.81 -6.31 7.69
C SER A 233 -0.16 -6.89 6.68
N PHE A 234 -1.27 -6.20 6.48
CA PHE A 234 -2.18 -6.50 5.39
C PHE A 234 -1.61 -5.94 4.10
N LEU A 235 -1.25 -4.64 4.09
CA LEU A 235 -0.61 -3.98 2.95
C LEU A 235 0.69 -3.30 3.36
N VAL A 236 1.67 -3.39 2.46
CA VAL A 236 2.94 -2.67 2.50
C VAL A 236 3.20 -2.03 1.15
N LEU A 237 3.85 -0.88 1.11
CA LEU A 237 4.35 -0.30 -0.14
C LEU A 237 5.64 -0.99 -0.55
N GLY A 238 5.73 -1.38 -1.81
CA GLY A 238 6.91 -1.94 -2.42
C GLY A 238 7.40 -1.12 -3.61
N ALA A 239 8.71 -1.07 -3.78
CA ALA A 239 9.37 -0.48 -4.95
C ALA A 239 10.51 -1.36 -5.43
N THR A 240 10.95 -1.18 -6.67
CA THR A 240 12.12 -1.92 -7.18
C THR A 240 13.40 -1.47 -6.48
N ARG A 241 14.34 -2.39 -6.27
CA ARG A 241 15.70 -2.06 -5.77
C ARG A 241 16.34 -0.94 -6.57
N ARG A 242 16.14 -0.92 -7.89
CA ARG A 242 16.61 0.17 -8.76
C ARG A 242 16.08 1.52 -8.30
N TYR A 243 14.78 1.63 -8.05
CA TYR A 243 14.15 2.87 -7.58
C TYR A 243 14.71 3.28 -6.21
N VAL A 244 14.68 2.36 -5.25
CA VAL A 244 15.18 2.60 -3.88
C VAL A 244 16.63 3.08 -3.87
N THR A 245 17.50 2.47 -4.71
CA THR A 245 18.91 2.85 -4.80
C THR A 245 19.10 4.19 -5.51
N ALA A 246 18.35 4.46 -6.56
CA ALA A 246 18.45 5.71 -7.32
C ALA A 246 17.81 6.90 -6.59
N GLN A 247 16.77 6.66 -5.78
CA GLN A 247 15.94 7.67 -5.12
C GLN A 247 15.82 7.44 -3.59
N PRO A 248 16.93 7.35 -2.84
CA PRO A 248 16.88 7.01 -1.41
C PRO A 248 16.12 8.06 -0.57
N LYS A 249 16.30 9.35 -0.86
CA LYS A 249 15.60 10.42 -0.16
C LYS A 249 14.10 10.47 -0.49
N ALA A 250 13.71 10.19 -1.74
CA ALA A 250 12.30 10.09 -2.11
C ALA A 250 11.66 8.88 -1.43
N THR A 251 12.38 7.75 -1.33
CA THR A 251 11.94 6.56 -0.58
C THR A 251 11.69 6.90 0.90
N GLU A 252 12.59 7.65 1.54
CA GLU A 252 12.41 8.11 2.92
C GLU A 252 11.22 9.08 3.06
N ALA A 253 11.05 10.00 2.11
CA ALA A 253 9.90 10.92 2.10
C ALA A 253 8.56 10.17 1.97
N ILE A 254 8.51 9.09 1.18
CA ILE A 254 7.33 8.22 1.07
C ILE A 254 7.04 7.55 2.42
N ALA A 255 8.04 6.99 3.09
CA ALA A 255 7.86 6.37 4.41
C ALA A 255 7.32 7.35 5.44
N LYS A 256 7.90 8.55 5.52
CA LYS A 256 7.42 9.64 6.43
C LYS A 256 6.00 10.10 6.08
N ALA A 257 5.64 10.14 4.80
CA ALA A 257 4.29 10.47 4.39
C ALA A 257 3.27 9.40 4.83
N MET A 258 3.65 8.12 4.83
CA MET A 258 2.82 7.04 5.37
C MET A 258 2.65 7.16 6.89
N ASP A 259 3.71 7.51 7.64
CA ASP A 259 3.63 7.75 9.08
C ASP A 259 2.70 8.92 9.41
N GLU A 260 2.83 10.03 8.69
CA GLU A 260 1.93 11.17 8.88
C GLU A 260 0.48 10.83 8.52
N ALA A 261 0.26 10.08 7.44
CA ALA A 261 -1.07 9.62 7.07
C ALA A 261 -1.70 8.73 8.16
N ALA A 262 -0.92 7.82 8.75
CA ALA A 262 -1.36 7.00 9.88
C ALA A 262 -1.70 7.87 11.11
N SER A 263 -0.87 8.86 11.43
CA SER A 263 -1.14 9.80 12.52
C SER A 263 -2.44 10.57 12.28
N ILE A 264 -2.69 11.03 11.04
CA ILE A 264 -3.95 11.73 10.71
C ILE A 264 -5.17 10.80 10.90
N ILE A 265 -5.07 9.53 10.50
CA ILE A 265 -6.17 8.56 10.71
C ILE A 265 -6.43 8.36 12.19
N HIS A 266 -5.37 8.28 12.99
CA HIS A 266 -5.47 8.10 14.44
C HIS A 266 -6.08 9.33 15.15
N ASP A 267 -5.61 10.53 14.81
CA ASP A 267 -5.90 11.76 15.55
C ASP A 267 -7.18 12.45 15.06
N ASP A 268 -7.52 12.33 13.76
CA ASP A 268 -8.69 12.92 13.13
C ASP A 268 -9.41 11.91 12.20
N PRO A 269 -10.03 10.86 12.77
CA PRO A 269 -10.73 9.84 11.99
C PRO A 269 -11.92 10.40 11.21
N ARG A 270 -12.49 11.53 11.64
CA ARG A 270 -13.56 12.22 10.91
C ARG A 270 -13.08 12.79 9.58
N ARG A 271 -11.95 13.49 9.60
CA ARG A 271 -11.33 14.01 8.36
C ARG A 271 -10.90 12.87 7.45
N ALA A 272 -10.31 11.83 8.01
CA ALA A 272 -9.91 10.64 7.27
C ALA A 272 -11.11 9.96 6.60
N ALA A 273 -12.28 9.86 7.28
CA ALA A 273 -13.51 9.32 6.72
C ALA A 273 -14.05 10.17 5.56
N GLN A 274 -13.99 11.49 5.66
CA GLN A 274 -14.40 12.39 4.58
C GLN A 274 -13.52 12.20 3.33
N ILE A 275 -12.21 12.14 3.51
CA ILE A 275 -11.25 11.89 2.41
C ILE A 275 -11.52 10.51 1.80
N TYR A 276 -11.71 9.47 2.62
CA TYR A 276 -12.04 8.14 2.12
C TYR A 276 -13.24 8.17 1.17
N LEU A 277 -14.36 8.80 1.57
CA LEU A 277 -15.58 8.86 0.76
C LEU A 277 -15.46 9.73 -0.50
N THR A 278 -14.51 10.66 -0.55
CA THR A 278 -14.16 11.38 -1.78
C THR A 278 -13.55 10.43 -2.82
N HIS A 279 -12.69 9.50 -2.37
CA HIS A 279 -12.05 8.50 -3.21
C HIS A 279 -12.93 7.28 -3.49
N GLU A 280 -13.76 6.88 -2.50
CA GLU A 280 -14.65 5.72 -2.60
C GLU A 280 -16.07 6.08 -2.15
N PRO A 281 -16.85 6.74 -3.03
CA PRO A 281 -18.26 7.01 -2.74
C PRO A 281 -19.02 5.71 -2.46
N SER A 282 -19.75 5.68 -1.36
CA SER A 282 -20.56 4.53 -0.95
C SER A 282 -22.04 4.87 -0.89
N ARG A 283 -22.89 3.89 -1.22
CA ARG A 283 -24.34 4.01 -1.02
C ARG A 283 -24.78 3.48 0.34
N THR A 284 -23.95 2.71 1.01
CA THR A 284 -24.24 2.04 2.27
C THR A 284 -23.52 2.65 3.46
N LEU A 285 -22.39 3.33 3.24
CA LEU A 285 -21.58 3.95 4.27
C LEU A 285 -21.58 5.47 4.10
N ASP A 286 -22.05 6.20 5.10
CA ASP A 286 -21.86 7.63 5.22
C ASP A 286 -20.58 7.98 6.01
N ALA A 287 -20.29 9.27 6.15
CA ALA A 287 -19.08 9.73 6.84
C ALA A 287 -19.06 9.32 8.33
N ALA A 288 -20.22 9.26 8.99
CA ALA A 288 -20.31 8.87 10.39
C ALA A 288 -20.04 7.37 10.56
N ALA A 289 -20.55 6.54 9.65
CA ALA A 289 -20.29 5.10 9.64
C ALA A 289 -18.80 4.80 9.40
N VAL A 290 -18.18 5.46 8.41
CA VAL A 290 -16.74 5.30 8.15
C VAL A 290 -15.91 5.82 9.32
N GLU A 291 -16.26 6.95 9.92
CA GLU A 291 -15.60 7.48 11.13
C GLU A 291 -15.67 6.48 12.29
N SER A 292 -16.84 5.85 12.51
CA SER A 292 -17.01 4.82 13.54
C SER A 292 -16.09 3.62 13.29
N ILE A 293 -16.03 3.12 12.05
CA ILE A 293 -15.14 2.04 11.67
C ILE A 293 -13.68 2.44 11.92
N LEU A 294 -13.27 3.65 11.50
CA LEU A 294 -11.89 4.12 11.68
C LEU A 294 -11.50 4.22 13.15
N LYS A 295 -12.41 4.66 14.04
CA LYS A 295 -12.16 4.70 15.50
C LYS A 295 -11.84 3.31 16.08
N GLU A 296 -12.44 2.25 15.52
CA GLU A 296 -12.19 0.87 15.95
C GLU A 296 -10.84 0.34 15.47
N ILE A 297 -10.38 0.79 14.29
CA ILE A 297 -9.20 0.23 13.61
C ILE A 297 -8.06 1.23 13.44
N LYS A 298 -8.11 2.41 14.06
CA LYS A 298 -7.11 3.49 13.88
C LYS A 298 -5.68 3.04 14.19
N ASP A 299 -5.51 2.17 15.19
CA ASP A 299 -4.21 1.64 15.63
C ASP A 299 -3.65 0.54 14.69
N GLU A 300 -4.39 0.23 13.63
CA GLU A 300 -3.98 -0.73 12.60
C GLU A 300 -3.34 -0.05 11.37
N PHE A 301 -3.11 1.26 11.41
CA PHE A 301 -2.39 1.98 10.37
C PHE A 301 -1.00 2.37 10.85
N GLY A 302 0.01 2.21 10.01
CA GLY A 302 1.39 2.53 10.34
C GLY A 302 2.38 2.07 9.29
N SER A 303 3.60 2.62 9.33
CA SER A 303 4.68 2.32 8.38
C SER A 303 5.51 1.09 8.76
N ALA A 304 5.35 0.53 9.95
CA ALA A 304 6.04 -0.69 10.38
C ALA A 304 5.56 -1.93 9.59
N VAL A 305 6.46 -2.88 9.38
CA VAL A 305 6.18 -4.14 8.67
C VAL A 305 6.17 -5.29 9.66
N HIS A 306 5.08 -6.06 9.70
CA HIS A 306 4.84 -7.14 10.65
C HIS A 306 4.50 -8.46 9.97
N GLY A 307 4.76 -9.59 10.66
CA GLY A 307 4.28 -10.92 10.28
C GLY A 307 4.93 -11.53 9.04
N VAL A 308 6.06 -10.99 8.61
CA VAL A 308 6.81 -11.46 7.42
C VAL A 308 7.24 -12.91 7.60
N GLU A 309 7.74 -13.25 8.78
CA GLU A 309 8.32 -14.55 9.10
C GLU A 309 7.31 -15.70 8.98
N ALA A 310 6.06 -15.48 9.39
CA ALA A 310 5.00 -16.50 9.30
C ALA A 310 4.71 -16.85 7.83
N PHE A 311 4.56 -15.86 6.96
CA PHE A 311 4.37 -16.08 5.53
C PHE A 311 5.61 -16.68 4.89
N ALA A 312 6.81 -16.18 5.21
CA ALA A 312 8.07 -16.68 4.65
C ALA A 312 8.29 -18.16 5.01
N ALA A 313 8.02 -18.55 6.26
CA ALA A 313 8.12 -19.94 6.70
C ALA A 313 7.12 -20.84 5.97
N PHE A 314 5.86 -20.42 5.83
CA PHE A 314 4.85 -21.16 5.09
C PHE A 314 5.25 -21.33 3.62
N MET A 315 5.58 -20.24 2.92
CA MET A 315 5.93 -20.25 1.51
C MET A 315 7.23 -21.04 1.25
N GLY A 316 8.18 -20.98 2.19
CA GLY A 316 9.41 -21.78 2.13
C GLY A 316 9.15 -23.27 2.24
N ARG A 317 8.30 -23.71 3.21
CA ARG A 317 7.93 -25.14 3.35
C ARG A 317 7.25 -25.69 2.10
N HIS A 318 6.51 -24.87 1.37
CA HIS A 318 5.78 -25.29 0.16
C HIS A 318 6.53 -24.98 -1.15
N GLY A 319 7.81 -24.59 -1.07
CA GLY A 319 8.69 -24.41 -2.24
C GLY A 319 8.40 -23.16 -3.07
N GLU A 320 7.56 -22.25 -2.56
CA GLU A 320 7.25 -20.96 -3.21
C GLU A 320 8.41 -19.95 -3.04
N LEU A 321 9.17 -20.09 -1.96
CA LEU A 321 10.43 -19.37 -1.73
C LEU A 321 11.58 -20.38 -1.65
N LYS A 322 12.55 -20.24 -2.54
CA LYS A 322 13.77 -21.10 -2.53
C LYS A 322 14.73 -20.73 -1.42
N SER A 323 14.78 -19.45 -1.10
CA SER A 323 15.64 -18.89 -0.05
C SER A 323 14.85 -17.86 0.76
N PRO A 324 13.99 -18.32 1.68
CA PRO A 324 13.18 -17.42 2.51
C PRO A 324 14.04 -16.38 3.24
N PRO A 325 13.55 -15.14 3.43
CA PRO A 325 14.24 -14.15 4.25
C PRO A 325 14.35 -14.66 5.70
N GLN A 326 15.48 -14.35 6.34
CA GLN A 326 15.72 -14.73 7.74
C GLN A 326 15.04 -13.77 8.70
N SER A 327 14.77 -12.54 8.24
CA SER A 327 14.18 -11.47 9.00
C SER A 327 13.39 -10.54 8.06
N TRP A 328 12.41 -9.82 8.60
CA TRP A 328 11.74 -8.74 7.87
C TRP A 328 12.72 -7.70 7.31
N LYS A 329 13.89 -7.50 7.94
CA LYS A 329 14.93 -6.56 7.48
C LYS A 329 15.50 -6.91 6.10
N ASP A 330 15.44 -8.18 5.72
CA ASP A 330 15.98 -8.63 4.42
C ASP A 330 15.11 -8.16 3.22
N ILE A 331 13.86 -7.84 3.50
CA ILE A 331 12.88 -7.48 2.46
C ILE A 331 12.57 -5.97 2.41
N VAL A 332 13.15 -5.17 3.30
CA VAL A 332 12.84 -3.74 3.37
C VAL A 332 13.96 -2.88 2.79
N ALA A 333 13.60 -1.66 2.38
CA ALA A 333 14.55 -0.64 1.98
C ALA A 333 15.41 -0.21 3.20
N PRO A 334 16.68 0.19 3.01
CA PRO A 334 17.58 0.58 4.11
C PRO A 334 17.00 1.64 5.06
N ALA A 335 16.26 2.60 4.51
CA ALA A 335 15.61 3.66 5.30
C ALA A 335 14.57 3.08 6.29
N LEU A 336 13.86 2.03 5.92
CA LEU A 336 12.87 1.39 6.78
C LEU A 336 13.52 0.41 7.77
N ALA A 337 14.65 -0.20 7.42
CA ALA A 337 15.36 -1.15 8.27
C ALA A 337 15.88 -0.53 9.59
N SER A 338 16.05 0.80 9.64
CA SER A 338 16.43 1.56 10.82
C SER A 338 15.26 2.00 11.71
N SER A 339 14.02 1.82 11.25
CA SER A 339 12.82 2.12 12.04
C SER A 339 12.58 1.03 13.08
N PRO A 340 12.12 1.36 14.28
CA PRO A 340 11.75 0.34 15.25
C PRO A 340 10.55 -0.43 14.71
N SER A 341 10.74 -1.73 14.43
CA SER A 341 9.63 -2.66 14.27
C SER A 341 9.39 -3.35 15.60
N THR A 342 8.21 -3.38 16.03
CA THR A 342 7.77 -4.20 17.15
C THR A 342 7.24 -5.53 16.66
#